data_82053524b9b1e021ad8a6ba60b8849e0
#
_entry.id   82053524b9b1e021ad8a6ba60b8849e0
#
_cell.length_a   1.000
_cell.length_b   1.000
_cell.length_c   1.000
_cell.angle_alpha   90.00
_cell.angle_beta   90.00
_cell.angle_gamma   90.00
#
_symmetry.space_group_name_H-M   'P 1'
#
loop_
_entity.id
_entity.type
_entity.pdbx_description
1 polymer ?
#
loop_
_entity_poly.entity_id
_entity_poly.type
_entity_poly.pdbx_seq_one_letter_code
_entity_poly.pdbx_strand_id
1 'polypeptide(L)'
;MLRKATYKLRVTRREALYVPDEPDHTLMLVEMEGEPIEYTPGVAGEFISRRSVNVHDRIKGSGSMQGYAMTHFQYGSVYSRFEGDRDGGTKVTTGTWKTYRGTGKLANIKGEGTFK
;
A
#
# COMPACT_ATOMS: atom_id res chain seq x y z
N MET A 1 -15.87 10.48 10.17
CA MET A 1 -16.31 10.41 8.76
C MET A 1 -15.52 9.34 8.02
N LEU A 2 -16.21 8.42 7.39
CA LEU A 2 -15.58 7.37 6.60
C LEU A 2 -15.22 7.91 5.22
N ARG A 3 -13.95 7.77 4.84
CA ARG A 3 -13.49 8.10 3.50
C ARG A 3 -13.05 6.83 2.79
N LYS A 4 -13.41 6.73 1.53
CA LYS A 4 -13.07 5.59 0.70
C LYS A 4 -12.36 6.08 -0.57
N ALA A 5 -11.24 5.41 -0.88
CA ALA A 5 -10.50 5.70 -2.09
C ALA A 5 -10.18 4.41 -2.81
N THR A 6 -10.24 4.45 -4.13
CA THR A 6 -9.90 3.32 -4.98
C THR A 6 -8.75 3.73 -5.90
N TYR A 7 -7.69 2.93 -5.89
CA TYR A 7 -6.50 3.17 -6.70
C TYR A 7 -6.30 2.05 -7.70
N LYS A 8 -5.82 2.41 -8.87
CA LYS A 8 -5.25 1.47 -9.82
C LYS A 8 -3.76 1.38 -9.53
N LEU A 9 -3.27 0.18 -9.24
CA LEU A 9 -1.88 -0.07 -8.89
C LEU A 9 -1.14 -0.75 -10.01
N ARG A 10 0.11 -0.36 -10.21
CA ARG A 10 0.99 -0.92 -11.21
C ARG A 10 2.32 -1.29 -10.55
N VAL A 11 2.76 -2.53 -10.73
CA VAL A 11 4.07 -2.97 -10.26
C VAL A 11 5.14 -2.35 -11.15
N THR A 12 6.07 -1.61 -10.55
CA THR A 12 7.19 -0.97 -11.25
C THR A 12 8.49 -1.74 -11.07
N ARG A 13 8.61 -2.47 -9.96
CA ARG A 13 9.78 -3.31 -9.70
C ARG A 13 9.40 -4.44 -8.76
N ARG A 14 9.91 -5.64 -9.05
CA ARG A 14 9.71 -6.81 -8.21
C ARG A 14 10.97 -7.67 -8.18
N GLU A 15 11.39 -8.04 -6.98
CA GLU A 15 12.48 -8.98 -6.78
C GLU A 15 11.99 -10.08 -5.84
N ALA A 16 12.26 -11.33 -6.20
CA ALA A 16 11.79 -12.48 -5.44
C ALA A 16 12.89 -13.52 -5.29
N LEU A 17 12.90 -14.13 -4.11
CA LEU A 17 13.78 -15.26 -3.83
C LEU A 17 12.93 -16.38 -3.25
N TYR A 18 13.32 -17.62 -3.57
CA TYR A 18 12.75 -18.78 -2.94
C TYR A 18 13.39 -19.02 -1.59
N VAL A 19 12.58 -19.34 -0.59
CA VAL A 19 13.06 -19.72 0.74
C VAL A 19 13.08 -21.25 0.76
N PRO A 20 14.25 -21.88 1.00
CA PRO A 20 14.38 -23.33 0.85
C PRO A 20 13.93 -24.15 2.07
N ASP A 21 13.06 -23.61 2.89
CA ASP A 21 12.49 -24.33 4.04
C ASP A 21 11.33 -25.23 3.64
N GLU A 22 10.55 -24.83 2.62
CA GLU A 22 9.47 -25.64 2.08
C GLU A 22 9.16 -25.26 0.63
N PRO A 23 8.44 -26.14 -0.11
CA PRO A 23 8.06 -25.86 -1.49
C PRO A 23 7.18 -24.61 -1.61
N ASP A 24 7.35 -23.87 -2.70
CA ASP A 24 6.55 -22.70 -3.05
C ASP A 24 6.58 -21.56 -2.02
N HIS A 25 7.61 -21.51 -1.20
CA HIS A 25 7.84 -20.40 -0.28
C HIS A 25 8.67 -19.33 -0.96
N THR A 26 8.10 -18.14 -1.08
CA THR A 26 8.72 -17.00 -1.78
C THR A 26 8.73 -15.76 -0.89
N LEU A 27 9.86 -15.07 -0.86
CA LEU A 27 9.96 -13.75 -0.24
C LEU A 27 10.15 -12.74 -1.37
N MET A 28 9.29 -11.73 -1.43
CA MET A 28 9.29 -10.75 -2.51
C MET A 28 9.36 -9.33 -1.98
N LEU A 29 10.14 -8.50 -2.67
CA LEU A 29 10.16 -7.05 -2.48
C LEU A 29 9.50 -6.44 -3.72
N VAL A 30 8.47 -5.63 -3.52
CA VAL A 30 7.64 -5.07 -4.60
C VAL A 30 7.52 -3.57 -4.47
N GLU A 31 7.77 -2.87 -5.57
CA GLU A 31 7.48 -1.44 -5.71
C GLU A 31 6.28 -1.27 -6.63
N MET A 32 5.35 -0.41 -6.23
CA MET A 32 4.17 -0.11 -7.03
C MET A 32 3.94 1.39 -7.11
N GLU A 33 3.38 1.82 -8.23
CA GLU A 33 2.82 3.14 -8.39
C GLU A 33 1.31 3.03 -8.47
N GLY A 34 0.61 4.05 -7.96
CA GLY A 34 -0.84 4.09 -7.96
C GLY A 34 -1.38 5.41 -8.45
N GLU A 35 -2.57 5.36 -9.02
CA GLU A 35 -3.35 6.53 -9.37
C GLU A 35 -4.80 6.32 -8.96
N PRO A 36 -5.51 7.38 -8.54
CA PRO A 36 -6.89 7.22 -8.09
C PRO A 36 -7.80 6.96 -9.29
N ILE A 37 -8.73 6.02 -9.13
CA ILE A 37 -9.80 5.77 -10.09
C ILE A 37 -10.96 6.73 -9.81
N GLU A 38 -11.29 6.88 -8.52
CA GLU A 38 -12.27 7.84 -8.04
C GLU A 38 -11.61 8.70 -6.97
N TYR A 39 -11.71 10.02 -7.13
CA TYR A 39 -11.05 10.93 -6.23
C TYR A 39 -11.77 12.28 -6.18
N THR A 40 -12.04 12.74 -4.97
CA THR A 40 -12.54 14.08 -4.73
C THR A 40 -11.46 14.87 -3.99
N PRO A 41 -10.90 15.94 -4.58
CA PRO A 41 -9.90 16.75 -3.91
C PRO A 41 -10.40 17.28 -2.55
N GLY A 42 -9.54 17.14 -1.54
CA GLY A 42 -9.78 17.67 -0.20
C GLY A 42 -8.84 18.83 0.10
N VAL A 43 -8.53 19.03 1.39
CA VAL A 43 -7.63 20.10 1.86
C VAL A 43 -6.23 19.99 1.27
N ALA A 44 -5.82 18.80 0.88
CA ALA A 44 -4.50 18.54 0.29
C ALA A 44 -4.41 18.99 -1.17
N GLY A 45 -5.53 19.30 -1.83
CA GLY A 45 -5.56 19.66 -3.24
C GLY A 45 -5.49 18.46 -4.17
N GLU A 46 -4.98 18.68 -5.38
CA GLU A 46 -4.91 17.64 -6.40
C GLU A 46 -3.91 16.55 -6.07
N PHE A 47 -4.25 15.32 -6.44
CA PHE A 47 -3.34 14.18 -6.38
C PHE A 47 -2.20 14.36 -7.39
N ILE A 48 -0.97 14.07 -6.95
CA ILE A 48 0.21 14.12 -7.81
C ILE A 48 0.73 12.72 -8.09
N SER A 49 1.06 11.95 -7.05
CA SER A 49 1.62 10.62 -7.21
C SER A 49 1.44 9.77 -5.97
N ARG A 50 1.47 8.46 -6.16
CA ARG A 50 1.50 7.49 -5.06
C ARG A 50 2.49 6.39 -5.39
N ARG A 51 3.35 6.09 -4.44
CA ARG A 51 4.30 4.99 -4.54
C ARG A 51 4.26 4.17 -3.26
N SER A 52 4.36 2.86 -3.41
CA SER A 52 4.47 1.96 -2.27
C SER A 52 5.62 0.99 -2.46
N VAL A 53 6.23 0.61 -1.33
CA VAL A 53 7.25 -0.43 -1.28
C VAL A 53 6.82 -1.42 -0.21
N ASN A 54 6.72 -2.69 -0.58
CA ASN A 54 6.22 -3.71 0.33
C ASN A 54 6.98 -5.02 0.20
N VAL A 55 6.92 -5.81 1.28
CA VAL A 55 7.52 -7.14 1.37
C VAL A 55 6.39 -8.14 1.50
N HIS A 56 6.43 -9.20 0.69
CA HIS A 56 5.48 -10.29 0.74
C HIS A 56 6.21 -11.57 1.12
N ASP A 57 5.64 -12.29 2.09
CA ASP A 57 6.09 -13.61 2.50
C ASP A 57 4.97 -14.58 2.15
N ARG A 58 5.16 -15.39 1.11
CA ARG A 58 4.10 -16.23 0.55
C ARG A 58 4.50 -17.69 0.47
N ILE A 59 3.57 -18.55 0.91
CA ILE A 59 3.64 -19.98 0.70
C ILE A 59 2.42 -20.36 -0.14
N LYS A 60 2.63 -20.89 -1.34
CA LYS A 60 1.58 -21.21 -2.31
C LYS A 60 0.62 -20.03 -2.58
N GLY A 61 1.17 -18.83 -2.63
CA GLY A 61 0.42 -17.62 -2.92
C GLY A 61 -0.29 -16.98 -1.73
N SER A 62 -0.26 -17.62 -0.56
CA SER A 62 -0.86 -17.08 0.67
C SER A 62 0.21 -16.63 1.64
N GLY A 63 -0.04 -15.58 2.40
CA GLY A 63 0.86 -15.14 3.44
C GLY A 63 0.76 -13.66 3.76
N SER A 64 1.69 -13.20 4.58
CA SER A 64 1.71 -11.85 5.09
C SER A 64 2.36 -10.87 4.12
N MET A 65 1.99 -9.60 4.26
CA MET A 65 2.64 -8.51 3.55
C MET A 65 2.68 -7.29 4.45
N GLN A 66 3.71 -6.47 4.28
CA GLN A 66 3.83 -5.21 4.98
C GLN A 66 4.62 -4.22 4.14
N GLY A 67 4.39 -2.95 4.36
CA GLY A 67 5.12 -1.94 3.61
C GLY A 67 4.74 -0.52 3.95
N TYR A 68 5.20 0.36 3.08
CA TYR A 68 5.04 1.80 3.21
C TYR A 68 4.45 2.37 1.94
N ALA A 69 3.58 3.36 2.10
CA ALA A 69 3.00 4.10 0.99
C ALA A 69 3.24 5.59 1.18
N MET A 70 3.61 6.25 0.10
CA MET A 70 3.80 7.69 0.06
C MET A 70 2.85 8.25 -0.98
N THR A 71 1.98 9.17 -0.56
CA THR A 71 1.05 9.83 -1.45
C THR A 71 1.33 11.32 -1.44
N HIS A 72 1.58 11.88 -2.62
CA HIS A 72 1.89 13.29 -2.79
C HIS A 72 0.71 14.02 -3.40
N PHE A 73 0.31 15.11 -2.75
CA PHE A 73 -0.75 16.00 -3.20
C PHE A 73 -0.20 17.39 -3.42
N GLN A 74 -0.98 18.25 -4.03
CA GLN A 74 -0.62 19.62 -4.34
C GLN A 74 -0.08 20.41 -3.12
N TYR A 75 -0.68 20.22 -1.94
CA TYR A 75 -0.37 20.99 -0.74
C TYR A 75 0.24 20.18 0.40
N GLY A 76 0.65 18.98 0.14
CA GLY A 76 1.29 18.15 1.16
C GLY A 76 1.36 16.69 0.79
N SER A 77 2.03 15.92 1.65
CA SER A 77 2.24 14.49 1.43
C SER A 77 1.81 13.70 2.64
N VAL A 78 1.43 12.46 2.42
CA VAL A 78 1.02 11.51 3.46
C VAL A 78 1.90 10.27 3.38
N TYR A 79 2.42 9.86 4.51
CA TYR A 79 3.25 8.67 4.66
C TYR A 79 2.52 7.67 5.56
N SER A 80 2.32 6.47 5.07
CA SER A 80 1.54 5.44 5.76
C SER A 80 2.29 4.13 5.82
N ARG A 81 2.04 3.36 6.88
CA ARG A 81 2.43 1.95 6.96
C ARG A 81 1.19 1.09 6.76
N PHE A 82 1.38 -0.04 6.14
CA PHE A 82 0.30 -1.01 5.99
C PHE A 82 0.81 -2.44 6.20
N GLU A 83 -0.09 -3.30 6.63
CA GLU A 83 0.17 -4.72 6.78
C GLU A 83 -1.11 -5.49 6.51
N GLY A 84 -0.96 -6.73 6.07
CA GLY A 84 -2.11 -7.54 5.73
C GLY A 84 -1.72 -8.96 5.39
N ASP A 85 -2.72 -9.70 4.94
CA ASP A 85 -2.60 -11.09 4.54
C ASP A 85 -3.25 -11.32 3.19
N ARG A 86 -2.63 -12.15 2.38
CA ARG A 86 -3.14 -12.56 1.08
C ARG A 86 -3.64 -13.99 1.14
N ASP A 87 -4.82 -14.19 0.59
CA ASP A 87 -5.38 -15.53 0.37
C ASP A 87 -5.05 -15.94 -1.07
N GLY A 88 -4.23 -16.97 -1.23
CA GLY A 88 -3.84 -17.49 -2.54
C GLY A 88 -4.99 -18.13 -3.32
N GLY A 89 -6.02 -18.62 -2.63
CA GLY A 89 -7.20 -19.18 -3.25
C GLY A 89 -8.08 -18.13 -3.93
N THR A 90 -8.36 -17.04 -3.22
CA THR A 90 -9.17 -15.93 -3.75
C THR A 90 -8.34 -14.86 -4.45
N LYS A 91 -7.02 -14.86 -4.22
CA LYS A 91 -6.08 -13.83 -4.70
C LYS A 91 -6.39 -12.44 -4.15
N VAL A 92 -7.03 -12.38 -2.98
CA VAL A 92 -7.39 -11.13 -2.32
C VAL A 92 -6.46 -10.88 -1.15
N THR A 93 -5.97 -9.66 -1.04
CA THR A 93 -5.19 -9.18 0.10
C THR A 93 -6.05 -8.23 0.91
N THR A 94 -6.11 -8.47 2.21
CA THR A 94 -6.82 -7.59 3.14
C THR A 94 -5.88 -7.17 4.26
N GLY A 95 -6.07 -5.98 4.79
CA GLY A 95 -5.21 -5.51 5.84
C GLY A 95 -5.62 -4.17 6.41
N THR A 96 -4.68 -3.58 7.15
CA THR A 96 -4.84 -2.29 7.81
C THR A 96 -3.72 -1.34 7.42
N TRP A 97 -4.00 -0.05 7.48
CA TRP A 97 -3.02 1.00 7.24
C TRP A 97 -3.11 2.07 8.32
N LYS A 98 -2.00 2.75 8.55
CA LYS A 98 -1.92 3.84 9.50
C LYS A 98 -0.97 4.91 9.00
N THR A 99 -1.42 6.17 9.01
CA THR A 99 -0.59 7.32 8.71
C THR A 99 0.34 7.62 9.88
N TYR A 100 1.62 7.74 9.60
CA TYR A 100 2.61 8.05 10.64
C TYR A 100 3.29 9.41 10.42
N ARG A 101 3.10 10.03 9.26
CA ARG A 101 3.71 11.32 8.94
C ARG A 101 2.90 12.04 7.87
N GLY A 102 2.85 13.35 7.97
CA GLY A 102 2.32 14.22 6.94
C GLY A 102 3.20 15.45 6.78
N THR A 103 3.10 16.13 5.64
CA THR A 103 3.83 17.35 5.36
C THR A 103 2.90 18.40 4.75
N GLY A 104 3.35 19.67 4.72
CA GLY A 104 2.57 20.78 4.19
C GLY A 104 1.27 20.96 4.95
N LYS A 105 0.16 21.09 4.24
CA LYS A 105 -1.17 21.21 4.88
C LYS A 105 -1.61 19.94 5.60
N LEU A 106 -0.88 18.83 5.41
CA LEU A 106 -1.16 17.53 6.03
C LEU A 106 -0.21 17.20 7.19
N ALA A 107 0.55 18.18 7.67
CA ALA A 107 1.57 17.95 8.70
C ALA A 107 1.03 17.32 9.99
N ASN A 108 -0.22 17.59 10.34
CA ASN A 108 -0.87 17.06 11.54
C ASN A 108 -1.89 15.96 11.23
N ILE A 109 -1.87 15.41 10.03
CA ILE A 109 -2.84 14.39 9.66
C ILE A 109 -2.62 13.10 10.44
N LYS A 110 -3.72 12.52 10.89
CA LYS A 110 -3.76 11.19 11.49
C LYS A 110 -4.84 10.40 10.78
N GLY A 111 -4.54 9.18 10.45
CA GLY A 111 -5.51 8.32 9.81
C GLY A 111 -5.16 6.87 9.96
N GLU A 112 -6.17 6.04 9.97
CA GLU A 112 -6.04 4.60 9.97
C GLU A 112 -7.26 3.99 9.29
N GLY A 113 -7.13 2.80 8.78
CA GLY A 113 -8.22 2.18 8.09
C GLY A 113 -7.90 0.76 7.65
N THR A 114 -8.76 0.24 6.82
CA THR A 114 -8.63 -1.09 6.23
C THR A 114 -8.50 -0.97 4.72
N PHE A 115 -7.90 -2.00 4.10
CA PHE A 115 -7.84 -2.10 2.64
C PHE A 115 -8.16 -3.52 2.17
N LYS A 116 -8.49 -3.58 0.91
CA LYS A 116 -8.81 -4.84 0.27
C LYS A 116 -8.29 -4.89 -1.15
#